data_4740347ccb9876f845009cac92903adc
#
_entry.id   4740347ccb9876f845009cac92903adc
#
_cell.length_a   1.000
_cell.length_b   1.000
_cell.length_c   1.000
_cell.angle_alpha   90.00
_cell.angle_beta   90.00
_cell.angle_gamma   90.00
#
_symmetry.space_group_name_H-M   'P 1'
#
loop_
_entity.id
_entity.type
_entity.pdbx_description
1 polymer ?
#
loop_
_entity_poly.entity_id
_entity_poly.type
_entity_poly.pdbx_seq_one_letter_code
_entity_poly.pdbx_strand_id
1 'polypeptide(L)'
;LLDVILPRYCAGCGGNAAPEGGFFCWPCRQLFPVITDPFCALCGDPADGKVSMAYQCAACREQPPYFDRARSALRYRGVVKNALQAFKYSNAVWLRGDLAGLVSACVDVHYADIQLDAVAFVPLHPRKERERSFNQSQLLAAEVAKRRGLSLLRRGLRRVRDTPTQTRLAAGARKVNISGAFEIHDADWILNRMFLLVDDVMTTGATVNECARVLKLAGAAGVYVVSVARG
;
A
#
# COMPACT_ATOMS: atom_id res chain seq x y z
N LEU A 1 19.10 -24.09 13.18
CA LEU A 1 18.84 -24.67 14.51
C LEU A 1 17.63 -24.05 15.20
N LEU A 2 17.39 -22.73 15.10
CA LEU A 2 16.22 -22.05 15.68
C LEU A 2 14.89 -22.48 15.04
N ASP A 3 14.87 -22.79 13.75
CA ASP A 3 13.64 -23.22 13.04
C ASP A 3 13.12 -24.62 13.45
N VAL A 4 13.98 -25.43 14.10
CA VAL A 4 13.57 -26.72 14.66
C VAL A 4 12.84 -26.54 15.99
N ILE A 5 13.22 -25.52 16.77
CA ILE A 5 12.63 -25.23 18.09
C ILE A 5 11.38 -24.32 17.96
N LEU A 6 11.39 -23.41 16.99
CA LEU A 6 10.31 -22.45 16.69
C LEU A 6 9.99 -22.53 15.19
N PRO A 7 9.21 -23.53 14.76
CA PRO A 7 8.88 -23.70 13.36
C PRO A 7 8.06 -22.48 12.86
N ARG A 8 8.49 -21.91 11.74
CA ARG A 8 7.75 -20.85 11.09
C ARG A 8 6.62 -21.43 10.27
N TYR A 9 5.42 -20.91 10.49
CA TYR A 9 4.24 -21.29 9.72
C TYR A 9 4.00 -20.35 8.56
N CYS A 10 3.52 -20.91 7.45
CA CYS A 10 3.17 -20.17 6.25
C CYS A 10 1.96 -19.28 6.50
N ALA A 11 2.09 -17.98 6.26
CA ALA A 11 1.01 -17.00 6.41
C ALA A 11 -0.16 -17.19 5.42
N GLY A 12 0.06 -17.98 4.37
CA GLY A 12 -0.97 -18.29 3.37
C GLY A 12 -1.82 -19.49 3.73
N CYS A 13 -1.20 -20.64 4.05
CA CYS A 13 -1.87 -21.93 4.26
C CYS A 13 -1.75 -22.49 5.67
N GLY A 14 -0.98 -21.89 6.56
CA GLY A 14 -0.72 -22.41 7.90
C GLY A 14 0.23 -23.61 7.99
N GLY A 15 0.70 -24.17 6.88
CA GLY A 15 1.73 -25.22 6.84
C GLY A 15 3.14 -24.67 7.12
N ASN A 16 4.17 -25.52 7.02
CA ASN A 16 5.54 -25.09 7.23
C ASN A 16 5.95 -24.02 6.22
N ALA A 17 6.58 -22.94 6.70
CA ALA A 17 7.16 -21.89 5.86
C ALA A 17 8.46 -22.37 5.19
N ALA A 18 8.92 -21.64 4.16
CA ALA A 18 10.16 -21.97 3.48
C ALA A 18 11.37 -21.81 4.41
N PRO A 19 12.38 -22.74 4.36
CA PRO A 19 13.56 -22.68 5.20
C PRO A 19 14.41 -21.43 5.01
N GLU A 20 14.32 -20.78 3.86
CA GLU A 20 15.17 -19.65 3.43
C GLU A 20 14.76 -18.28 4.02
N GLY A 21 14.05 -18.24 5.12
CA GLY A 21 13.82 -17.00 5.88
C GLY A 21 12.51 -16.26 5.63
N GLY A 22 11.66 -16.71 4.69
CA GLY A 22 10.34 -16.10 4.44
C GLY A 22 9.21 -16.79 5.20
N PHE A 23 8.04 -16.15 5.23
CA PHE A 23 6.82 -16.66 5.86
C PHE A 23 5.77 -17.15 4.84
N PHE A 24 6.16 -17.39 3.61
CA PHE A 24 5.33 -18.06 2.61
C PHE A 24 6.06 -19.30 2.09
N CYS A 25 5.39 -20.47 2.16
CA CYS A 25 5.90 -21.67 1.52
C CYS A 25 5.88 -21.53 -0.02
N TRP A 26 6.70 -22.34 -0.69
CA TRP A 26 6.81 -22.29 -2.16
C TRP A 26 5.46 -22.43 -2.89
N PRO A 27 4.60 -23.40 -2.54
CA PRO A 27 3.27 -23.49 -3.17
C PRO A 27 2.42 -22.23 -3.01
N CYS A 28 2.44 -21.58 -1.83
CA CYS A 28 1.70 -20.33 -1.63
C CYS A 28 2.28 -19.16 -2.44
N ARG A 29 3.60 -19.09 -2.65
CA ARG A 29 4.22 -18.06 -3.51
C ARG A 29 3.79 -18.23 -4.96
N GLN A 30 3.67 -19.46 -5.47
CA GLN A 30 3.17 -19.74 -6.81
C GLN A 30 1.69 -19.33 -7.02
N LEU A 31 0.92 -19.29 -5.93
CA LEU A 31 -0.49 -18.87 -5.93
C LEU A 31 -0.68 -17.36 -5.74
N PHE A 32 0.39 -16.56 -5.72
CA PHE A 32 0.25 -15.12 -5.62
C PHE A 32 -0.49 -14.57 -6.84
N PRO A 33 -1.63 -13.90 -6.65
CA PRO A 33 -2.43 -13.33 -7.73
C PRO A 33 -1.80 -12.02 -8.21
N VAL A 34 -0.66 -12.11 -8.89
CA VAL A 34 0.08 -10.95 -9.41
C VAL A 34 -0.81 -10.16 -10.36
N ILE A 35 -0.75 -8.83 -10.24
CA ILE A 35 -1.44 -7.94 -11.17
C ILE A 35 -0.51 -7.75 -12.38
N THR A 36 -1.00 -8.19 -13.54
CA THR A 36 -0.35 -8.01 -14.84
C THR A 36 -1.25 -7.19 -15.75
N ASP A 37 -0.70 -6.66 -16.84
CA ASP A 37 -1.49 -5.99 -17.88
C ASP A 37 -2.65 -6.88 -18.37
N PRO A 38 -3.80 -6.28 -18.73
CA PRO A 38 -4.07 -4.85 -18.74
C PRO A 38 -4.61 -4.30 -17.41
N PHE A 39 -4.23 -3.07 -17.08
CA PHE A 39 -4.75 -2.31 -15.93
C PHE A 39 -4.84 -0.80 -16.25
N CYS A 40 -5.59 -0.06 -15.46
CA CYS A 40 -5.71 1.39 -15.59
C CYS A 40 -4.34 2.08 -15.44
N ALA A 41 -3.96 2.92 -16.44
CA ALA A 41 -2.69 3.63 -16.45
C ALA A 41 -2.47 4.52 -15.22
N LEU A 42 -3.55 5.11 -14.67
CA LEU A 42 -3.50 5.96 -13.47
C LEU A 42 -3.55 5.15 -12.17
N CYS A 43 -4.65 4.45 -11.90
CA CYS A 43 -4.89 3.84 -10.59
C CYS A 43 -4.47 2.37 -10.49
N GLY A 44 -4.00 1.74 -11.56
CA GLY A 44 -3.58 0.34 -11.56
C GLY A 44 -4.72 -0.67 -11.35
N ASP A 45 -5.98 -0.25 -11.54
CA ASP A 45 -7.13 -1.15 -11.44
C ASP A 45 -7.11 -2.15 -12.58
N PRO A 46 -7.05 -3.47 -12.30
CA PRO A 46 -7.03 -4.48 -13.35
C PRO A 46 -8.24 -4.38 -14.26
N ALA A 47 -8.00 -4.47 -15.56
CA ALA A 47 -9.06 -4.52 -16.57
C ALA A 47 -9.23 -5.94 -17.10
N ASP A 48 -10.46 -6.31 -17.44
CA ASP A 48 -10.75 -7.56 -18.14
C ASP A 48 -10.83 -7.31 -19.66
N GLY A 49 -10.33 -8.25 -20.46
CA GLY A 49 -10.35 -8.18 -21.91
C GLY A 49 -9.18 -7.45 -22.55
N LYS A 50 -9.27 -7.21 -23.87
CA LYS A 50 -8.24 -6.52 -24.65
C LYS A 50 -8.47 -5.00 -24.55
N VAL A 51 -7.57 -4.30 -23.89
CA VAL A 51 -7.58 -2.83 -23.79
C VAL A 51 -6.25 -2.27 -24.31
N SER A 52 -6.26 -0.99 -24.73
CA SER A 52 -5.04 -0.30 -25.20
C SER A 52 -4.06 -0.07 -24.03
N MET A 53 -2.78 0.12 -24.34
CA MET A 53 -1.74 0.39 -23.33
C MET A 53 -1.98 1.67 -22.51
N ALA A 54 -2.75 2.64 -23.04
CA ALA A 54 -3.10 3.90 -22.37
C ALA A 54 -4.49 3.85 -21.70
N TYR A 55 -5.00 2.65 -21.38
CA TYR A 55 -6.34 2.51 -20.80
C TYR A 55 -6.47 3.26 -19.47
N GLN A 56 -7.55 4.03 -19.36
CA GLN A 56 -8.00 4.64 -18.11
C GLN A 56 -9.41 4.16 -17.77
N CYS A 57 -9.62 3.69 -16.54
CA CYS A 57 -10.93 3.25 -16.07
C CYS A 57 -11.92 4.43 -15.98
N ALA A 58 -13.23 4.15 -16.01
CA ALA A 58 -14.28 5.18 -15.96
C ALA A 58 -14.10 6.13 -14.77
N ALA A 59 -13.82 5.60 -13.57
CA ALA A 59 -13.61 6.41 -12.37
C ALA A 59 -12.46 7.42 -12.49
N CYS A 60 -11.35 7.05 -13.15
CA CYS A 60 -10.22 7.95 -13.35
C CYS A 60 -10.44 8.97 -14.47
N ARG A 61 -11.29 8.65 -15.46
CA ARG A 61 -11.70 9.61 -16.51
C ARG A 61 -12.67 10.64 -15.99
N GLU A 62 -13.65 10.23 -15.18
CA GLU A 62 -14.65 11.13 -14.59
C GLU A 62 -14.06 12.04 -13.51
N GLN A 63 -13.18 11.48 -12.67
CA GLN A 63 -12.51 12.19 -11.58
C GLN A 63 -11.04 11.79 -11.53
N PRO A 64 -10.15 12.50 -12.22
CA PRO A 64 -8.72 12.25 -12.16
C PRO A 64 -8.20 12.29 -10.72
N PRO A 65 -7.38 11.31 -10.30
CA PRO A 65 -6.84 11.28 -8.96
C PRO A 65 -5.79 12.38 -8.75
N TYR A 66 -5.51 12.73 -7.51
CA TYR A 66 -4.43 13.64 -7.13
C TYR A 66 -3.04 12.98 -7.17
N PHE A 67 -2.96 11.66 -7.08
CA PHE A 67 -1.71 10.95 -7.28
C PHE A 67 -1.38 10.81 -8.78
N ASP A 68 -0.11 10.82 -9.11
CA ASP A 68 0.36 10.73 -10.50
C ASP A 68 0.21 9.31 -11.07
N ARG A 69 0.49 8.29 -10.26
CA ARG A 69 0.35 6.87 -10.62
C ARG A 69 0.17 6.01 -9.37
N ALA A 70 -0.70 5.01 -9.42
CA ALA A 70 -0.84 4.01 -8.37
C ALA A 70 -0.66 2.60 -8.92
N ARG A 71 0.04 1.74 -8.16
CA ARG A 71 0.23 0.32 -8.48
C ARG A 71 0.07 -0.54 -7.22
N SER A 72 -0.39 -1.75 -7.43
CA SER A 72 -0.47 -2.76 -6.37
C SER A 72 0.22 -4.03 -6.85
N ALA A 73 0.95 -4.69 -5.97
CA ALA A 73 1.70 -5.89 -6.35
C ALA A 73 0.77 -7.06 -6.70
N LEU A 74 -0.29 -7.24 -5.91
CA LEU A 74 -1.15 -8.42 -5.95
C LEU A 74 -2.64 -8.05 -5.90
N ARG A 75 -3.52 -8.97 -6.32
CA ARG A 75 -4.97 -8.86 -6.05
C ARG A 75 -5.25 -9.29 -4.61
N TYR A 76 -6.19 -8.63 -3.92
CA TYR A 76 -6.59 -8.93 -2.53
C TYR A 76 -7.50 -10.18 -2.46
N ARG A 77 -6.91 -11.37 -2.67
CA ARG A 77 -7.61 -12.65 -2.63
C ARG A 77 -6.69 -13.80 -2.20
N GLY A 78 -7.28 -14.96 -1.87
CA GLY A 78 -6.54 -16.20 -1.54
C GLY A 78 -5.50 -15.98 -0.43
N VAL A 79 -4.32 -16.53 -0.61
CA VAL A 79 -3.21 -16.51 0.36
C VAL A 79 -2.80 -15.10 0.78
N VAL A 80 -2.89 -14.13 -0.13
CA VAL A 80 -2.54 -12.72 0.14
C VAL A 80 -3.53 -12.08 1.10
N LYS A 81 -4.83 -12.36 0.92
CA LYS A 81 -5.88 -11.89 1.85
C LYS A 81 -5.64 -12.43 3.25
N ASN A 82 -5.33 -13.72 3.40
CA ASN A 82 -5.05 -14.34 4.70
C ASN A 82 -3.86 -13.68 5.40
N ALA A 83 -2.75 -13.51 4.68
CA ALA A 83 -1.55 -12.87 5.21
C ALA A 83 -1.79 -11.41 5.64
N LEU A 84 -2.49 -10.62 4.83
CA LEU A 84 -2.82 -9.23 5.15
C LEU A 84 -3.82 -9.11 6.32
N GLN A 85 -4.74 -10.07 6.47
CA GLN A 85 -5.61 -10.14 7.65
C GLN A 85 -4.81 -10.50 8.91
N ALA A 86 -3.90 -11.48 8.84
CA ALA A 86 -3.01 -11.80 9.95
C ALA A 86 -2.11 -10.61 10.33
N PHE A 87 -1.56 -9.90 9.34
CA PHE A 87 -0.77 -8.70 9.54
C PHE A 87 -1.56 -7.58 10.22
N LYS A 88 -2.86 -7.38 9.86
CA LYS A 88 -3.73 -6.34 10.42
C LYS A 88 -4.29 -6.65 11.81
N TYR A 89 -4.66 -7.90 12.05
CA TYR A 89 -5.54 -8.25 13.17
C TYR A 89 -4.97 -9.30 14.13
N SER A 90 -3.93 -10.04 13.71
CA SER A 90 -3.28 -11.07 14.52
C SER A 90 -1.85 -10.71 14.91
N ASN A 91 -1.51 -9.41 14.86
CA ASN A 91 -0.19 -8.88 15.22
C ASN A 91 1.00 -9.58 14.50
N ALA A 92 0.77 -10.08 13.27
CA ALA A 92 1.77 -10.79 12.49
C ALA A 92 2.82 -9.82 11.86
N VAL A 93 3.42 -8.96 12.71
CA VAL A 93 4.38 -7.92 12.28
C VAL A 93 5.64 -8.48 11.63
N TRP A 94 5.95 -9.75 11.85
CA TRP A 94 7.06 -10.46 11.19
C TRP A 94 6.90 -10.56 9.67
N LEU A 95 5.66 -10.46 9.15
CA LEU A 95 5.37 -10.46 7.71
C LEU A 95 5.83 -9.19 6.99
N ARG A 96 6.20 -8.12 7.73
CA ARG A 96 6.58 -6.83 7.13
C ARG A 96 7.67 -6.95 6.09
N GLY A 97 8.67 -7.84 6.32
CA GLY A 97 9.79 -8.05 5.41
C GLY A 97 9.36 -8.66 4.07
N ASP A 98 8.53 -9.71 4.11
CA ASP A 98 8.02 -10.39 2.91
C ASP A 98 7.06 -9.47 2.12
N LEU A 99 6.14 -8.81 2.82
CA LEU A 99 5.18 -7.89 2.21
C LEU A 99 5.88 -6.66 1.60
N ALA A 100 6.86 -6.09 2.29
CA ALA A 100 7.67 -5.00 1.76
C ALA A 100 8.55 -5.43 0.57
N GLY A 101 8.97 -6.70 0.53
CA GLY A 101 9.63 -7.28 -0.64
C GLY A 101 8.75 -7.24 -1.88
N LEU A 102 7.47 -7.62 -1.75
CA LEU A 102 6.49 -7.55 -2.83
C LEU A 102 6.24 -6.10 -3.30
N VAL A 103 6.13 -5.18 -2.34
CA VAL A 103 5.99 -3.74 -2.64
C VAL A 103 7.24 -3.23 -3.38
N SER A 104 8.44 -3.58 -2.92
CA SER A 104 9.70 -3.14 -3.55
C SER A 104 9.80 -3.67 -4.99
N ALA A 105 9.48 -4.94 -5.23
CA ALA A 105 9.45 -5.51 -6.57
C ALA A 105 8.44 -4.79 -7.49
N CYS A 106 7.26 -4.42 -6.96
CA CYS A 106 6.28 -3.63 -7.70
C CYS A 106 6.83 -2.23 -8.06
N VAL A 107 7.58 -1.62 -7.15
CA VAL A 107 8.24 -0.31 -7.41
C VAL A 107 9.32 -0.46 -8.48
N ASP A 108 10.14 -1.51 -8.43
CA ASP A 108 11.19 -1.76 -9.43
C ASP A 108 10.62 -1.91 -10.85
N VAL A 109 9.48 -2.57 -10.99
CA VAL A 109 8.82 -2.79 -12.29
C VAL A 109 8.13 -1.53 -12.81
N HIS A 110 7.46 -0.77 -11.96
CA HIS A 110 6.51 0.27 -12.41
C HIS A 110 6.98 1.70 -12.20
N TYR A 111 8.06 1.93 -11.42
CA TYR A 111 8.57 3.26 -11.08
C TYR A 111 10.08 3.38 -11.29
N ALA A 112 10.70 2.50 -12.09
CA ALA A 112 12.13 2.56 -12.42
C ALA A 112 12.51 3.87 -13.14
N ASP A 113 11.55 4.48 -13.84
CA ASP A 113 11.67 5.74 -14.55
C ASP A 113 11.52 6.98 -13.66
N ILE A 114 11.21 6.80 -12.38
CA ILE A 114 10.90 7.89 -11.45
C ILE A 114 12.00 8.05 -10.40
N GLN A 115 12.57 9.25 -10.33
CA GLN A 115 13.46 9.61 -9.25
C GLN A 115 12.63 9.99 -8.01
N LEU A 116 12.53 9.05 -7.07
CA LEU A 116 11.83 9.23 -5.80
C LEU A 116 12.77 9.84 -4.77
N ASP A 117 12.30 10.86 -4.03
CA ASP A 117 13.08 11.53 -2.97
C ASP A 117 12.81 10.96 -1.59
N ALA A 118 11.57 10.51 -1.35
CA ALA A 118 11.14 10.07 -0.04
C ALA A 118 9.98 9.08 -0.09
N VAL A 119 9.83 8.32 1.00
CA VAL A 119 8.70 7.42 1.23
C VAL A 119 7.77 8.06 2.26
N ALA A 120 6.48 8.08 1.96
CA ALA A 120 5.39 8.40 2.89
C ALA A 120 4.52 7.15 3.10
N PHE A 121 3.65 7.18 4.10
CA PHE A 121 2.69 6.10 4.36
C PHE A 121 1.32 6.66 4.69
N VAL A 122 0.28 5.87 4.45
CA VAL A 122 -1.09 6.21 4.87
C VAL A 122 -1.19 6.10 6.38
N PRO A 123 -1.44 7.23 7.12
CA PRO A 123 -1.54 7.19 8.55
C PRO A 123 -2.88 6.63 9.02
N LEU A 124 -2.87 5.89 10.12
CA LEU A 124 -4.05 5.54 10.87
C LEU A 124 -4.48 6.71 11.78
N HIS A 125 -5.78 6.77 12.10
CA HIS A 125 -6.24 7.62 13.20
C HIS A 125 -5.67 7.13 14.53
N PRO A 126 -5.24 8.01 15.46
CA PRO A 126 -4.59 7.60 16.72
C PRO A 126 -5.37 6.55 17.52
N ARG A 127 -6.71 6.60 17.50
CA ARG A 127 -7.55 5.57 18.13
C ARG A 127 -7.31 4.19 17.51
N LYS A 128 -7.34 4.08 16.17
CA LYS A 128 -7.13 2.80 15.46
C LYS A 128 -5.71 2.30 15.60
N GLU A 129 -4.74 3.21 15.67
CA GLU A 129 -3.35 2.84 15.91
C GLU A 129 -3.15 2.27 17.31
N ARG A 130 -3.79 2.83 18.33
CA ARG A 130 -3.80 2.24 19.68
C ARG A 130 -4.49 0.88 19.74
N GLU A 131 -5.63 0.71 19.06
CA GLU A 131 -6.36 -0.57 18.98
C GLU A 131 -5.52 -1.68 18.32
N ARG A 132 -4.67 -1.32 17.32
CA ARG A 132 -3.82 -2.26 16.57
C ARG A 132 -2.39 -2.34 17.10
N SER A 133 -1.97 -1.43 17.99
CA SER A 133 -0.62 -1.28 18.50
C SER A 133 0.42 -0.81 17.47
N PHE A 134 0.08 -0.73 16.19
CA PHE A 134 0.97 -0.28 15.11
C PHE A 134 0.19 0.17 13.87
N ASN A 135 0.88 0.88 12.96
CA ASN A 135 0.38 1.22 11.64
C ASN A 135 1.05 0.31 10.58
N GLN A 136 0.25 -0.49 9.87
CA GLN A 136 0.72 -1.44 8.85
C GLN A 136 1.47 -0.75 7.72
N SER A 137 0.90 0.33 7.20
CA SER A 137 1.48 1.09 6.09
C SER A 137 2.79 1.75 6.51
N GLN A 138 2.93 2.17 7.77
CA GLN A 138 4.19 2.69 8.33
C GLN A 138 5.28 1.62 8.40
N LEU A 139 4.95 0.41 8.87
CA LEU A 139 5.92 -0.70 8.93
C LEU A 139 6.41 -1.08 7.53
N LEU A 140 5.50 -1.17 6.56
CA LEU A 140 5.84 -1.45 5.16
C LEU A 140 6.71 -0.33 4.57
N ALA A 141 6.30 0.92 4.77
CA ALA A 141 7.04 2.08 4.28
C ALA A 141 8.47 2.18 4.85
N ALA A 142 8.64 1.84 6.13
CA ALA A 142 9.96 1.84 6.77
C ALA A 142 10.88 0.78 6.14
N GLU A 143 10.38 -0.42 5.87
CA GLU A 143 11.15 -1.48 5.20
C GLU A 143 11.46 -1.11 3.74
N VAL A 144 10.51 -0.53 3.01
CA VAL A 144 10.71 -0.06 1.63
C VAL A 144 11.74 1.07 1.59
N ALA A 145 11.63 2.06 2.48
CA ALA A 145 12.58 3.16 2.58
C ALA A 145 14.00 2.66 2.84
N LYS A 146 14.15 1.72 3.80
CA LYS A 146 15.43 1.08 4.12
C LYS A 146 16.03 0.35 2.91
N ARG A 147 15.24 -0.45 2.19
CA ARG A 147 15.69 -1.21 1.01
C ARG A 147 16.14 -0.32 -0.13
N ARG A 148 15.54 0.85 -0.27
CA ARG A 148 15.79 1.79 -1.37
C ARG A 148 16.74 2.94 -1.00
N GLY A 149 17.20 3.02 0.25
CA GLY A 149 18.04 4.12 0.72
C GLY A 149 17.33 5.48 0.73
N LEU A 150 15.99 5.49 0.84
CA LEU A 150 15.18 6.71 0.82
C LEU A 150 14.82 7.17 2.24
N SER A 151 14.61 8.47 2.39
CA SER A 151 14.09 9.05 3.63
C SER A 151 12.63 8.68 3.85
N LEU A 152 12.23 8.47 5.11
CA LEU A 152 10.84 8.20 5.50
C LEU A 152 10.20 9.43 6.14
N LEU A 153 9.08 9.91 5.58
CA LEU A 153 8.26 10.97 6.16
C LEU A 153 7.48 10.45 7.38
N ARG A 154 8.06 10.55 8.59
CA ARG A 154 7.48 9.95 9.80
C ARG A 154 6.34 10.76 10.41
N ARG A 155 6.39 12.09 10.34
CA ARG A 155 5.48 13.00 11.09
C ARG A 155 4.75 14.02 10.22
N GLY A 156 5.05 14.10 8.93
CA GLY A 156 4.51 15.14 8.05
C GLY A 156 3.02 14.96 7.73
N LEU A 157 2.56 13.73 7.53
CA LEU A 157 1.17 13.40 7.17
C LEU A 157 0.46 12.76 8.37
N ARG A 158 -0.70 13.31 8.77
CA ARG A 158 -1.51 12.81 9.91
C ARG A 158 -2.97 12.63 9.53
N ARG A 159 -3.62 11.65 10.16
CA ARG A 159 -5.07 11.46 10.06
C ARG A 159 -5.74 12.07 11.28
N VAL A 160 -6.55 13.10 11.04
CA VAL A 160 -7.20 13.92 12.09
C VAL A 160 -8.66 13.55 12.35
N ARG A 161 -9.31 12.82 11.42
CA ARG A 161 -10.70 12.38 11.60
C ARG A 161 -10.78 10.86 11.72
N ASP A 162 -11.50 10.39 12.76
CA ASP A 162 -11.86 8.98 12.92
C ASP A 162 -13.04 8.66 12.01
N THR A 163 -12.75 8.16 10.83
CA THR A 163 -13.78 7.75 9.87
C THR A 163 -14.06 6.26 9.99
N PRO A 164 -15.32 5.80 9.87
CA PRO A 164 -15.69 4.40 9.96
C PRO A 164 -14.88 3.51 9.00
N THR A 165 -14.70 2.25 9.37
CA THR A 165 -13.96 1.28 8.55
C THR A 165 -14.65 1.12 7.20
N GLN A 166 -13.95 1.38 6.11
CA GLN A 166 -14.48 1.42 4.73
C GLN A 166 -15.02 0.07 4.20
N THR A 167 -14.76 -1.03 4.92
CA THR A 167 -15.19 -2.39 4.53
C THR A 167 -16.70 -2.56 4.46
N ARG A 168 -17.49 -1.67 5.08
CA ARG A 168 -18.96 -1.73 5.12
C ARG A 168 -19.67 -0.68 4.26
N LEU A 169 -18.91 0.19 3.55
CA LEU A 169 -19.49 1.30 2.80
C LEU A 169 -19.43 1.04 1.28
N ALA A 170 -20.45 1.49 0.54
CA ALA A 170 -20.43 1.53 -0.92
C ALA A 170 -19.36 2.52 -1.44
N ALA A 171 -18.89 2.33 -2.68
CA ALA A 171 -17.76 3.08 -3.24
C ALA A 171 -17.94 4.61 -3.19
N GLY A 172 -19.13 5.13 -3.48
CA GLY A 172 -19.45 6.57 -3.42
C GLY A 172 -19.37 7.13 -1.99
N ALA A 173 -19.91 6.39 -1.00
CA ALA A 173 -19.87 6.79 0.40
C ALA A 173 -18.44 6.81 0.97
N ARG A 174 -17.50 6.03 0.40
CA ARG A 174 -16.08 6.02 0.81
C ARG A 174 -15.36 7.33 0.48
N LYS A 175 -15.66 7.97 -0.66
CA LYS A 175 -15.05 9.26 -1.04
C LYS A 175 -15.48 10.39 -0.10
N VAL A 176 -16.77 10.51 0.19
CA VAL A 176 -17.30 11.55 1.09
C VAL A 176 -16.79 11.37 2.51
N ASN A 177 -16.68 10.13 2.97
CA ASN A 177 -16.23 9.81 4.32
C ASN A 177 -14.78 10.19 4.60
N ILE A 178 -13.88 10.21 3.59
CA ILE A 178 -12.45 10.41 3.78
C ILE A 178 -11.99 11.86 3.52
N SER A 179 -12.81 12.70 2.88
CA SER A 179 -12.45 14.07 2.56
C SER A 179 -12.14 14.88 3.82
N GLY A 180 -11.00 15.61 3.84
CA GLY A 180 -10.55 16.38 5.00
C GLY A 180 -10.15 15.53 6.21
N ALA A 181 -9.85 14.24 6.00
CA ALA A 181 -9.43 13.36 7.09
C ALA A 181 -7.92 13.41 7.36
N PHE A 182 -7.15 14.07 6.50
CA PHE A 182 -5.69 14.15 6.62
C PHE A 182 -5.20 15.59 6.57
N GLU A 183 -4.11 15.85 7.29
CA GLU A 183 -3.43 17.15 7.37
C GLU A 183 -1.92 16.97 7.27
N ILE A 184 -1.24 18.05 6.82
CA ILE A 184 0.21 18.16 6.78
C ILE A 184 0.68 19.03 7.96
N HIS A 185 1.73 18.55 8.64
CA HIS A 185 2.35 19.27 9.76
C HIS A 185 3.73 19.87 9.42
N ASP A 186 4.40 19.38 8.38
CA ASP A 186 5.75 19.81 7.99
C ASP A 186 5.76 20.03 6.47
N ALA A 187 5.27 21.19 6.06
CA ALA A 187 5.15 21.54 4.65
C ALA A 187 6.51 21.77 4.00
N ASP A 188 7.47 22.37 4.71
CA ASP A 188 8.79 22.68 4.16
C ASP A 188 9.54 21.42 3.74
N TRP A 189 9.38 20.33 4.49
CA TRP A 189 9.99 19.07 4.14
C TRP A 189 9.34 18.40 2.91
N ILE A 190 8.12 18.81 2.54
CA ILE A 190 7.36 18.24 1.41
C ILE A 190 7.64 18.97 0.10
N LEU A 191 7.98 20.26 0.17
CA LEU A 191 8.11 21.12 -0.99
C LEU A 191 9.08 20.55 -2.04
N ASN A 192 8.62 20.52 -3.30
CA ASN A 192 9.37 20.08 -4.49
C ASN A 192 9.90 18.63 -4.45
N ARG A 193 9.37 17.75 -3.60
CA ARG A 193 9.79 16.35 -3.51
C ARG A 193 8.83 15.39 -4.21
N MET A 194 9.40 14.30 -4.73
CA MET A 194 8.69 13.16 -5.31
C MET A 194 8.50 12.10 -4.25
N PHE A 195 7.25 11.80 -3.89
CA PHE A 195 6.91 10.84 -2.84
C PHE A 195 6.45 9.48 -3.37
N LEU A 196 6.94 8.40 -2.73
CA LEU A 196 6.32 7.10 -2.80
C LEU A 196 5.39 6.94 -1.59
N LEU A 197 4.07 6.99 -1.81
CA LEU A 197 3.05 6.78 -0.76
C LEU A 197 2.71 5.30 -0.66
N VAL A 198 2.99 4.68 0.49
CA VAL A 198 2.78 3.26 0.74
C VAL A 198 1.48 3.02 1.51
N ASP A 199 0.69 2.05 1.05
CA ASP A 199 -0.46 1.50 1.78
C ASP A 199 -0.42 -0.03 1.78
N ASP A 200 -1.20 -0.69 2.64
CA ASP A 200 -1.29 -2.14 2.65
C ASP A 200 -2.28 -2.67 1.60
N VAL A 201 -3.50 -2.10 1.54
CA VAL A 201 -4.56 -2.50 0.58
C VAL A 201 -5.23 -1.28 -0.02
N MET A 202 -5.15 -1.15 -1.32
CA MET A 202 -5.88 -0.14 -2.07
C MET A 202 -7.17 -0.75 -2.63
N THR A 203 -8.33 -0.23 -2.24
CA THR A 203 -9.64 -0.59 -2.81
C THR A 203 -10.06 0.43 -3.87
N THR A 204 -10.93 1.38 -3.54
CA THR A 204 -11.32 2.47 -4.44
C THR A 204 -10.22 3.51 -4.66
N GLY A 205 -9.17 3.49 -3.86
CA GLY A 205 -8.11 4.49 -3.85
C GLY A 205 -8.47 5.80 -3.14
N ALA A 206 -9.66 5.92 -2.53
CA ALA A 206 -10.12 7.16 -1.89
C ALA A 206 -9.15 7.66 -0.80
N THR A 207 -8.61 6.75 0.03
CA THR A 207 -7.67 7.09 1.11
C THR A 207 -6.36 7.62 0.58
N VAL A 208 -5.72 6.89 -0.34
CA VAL A 208 -4.45 7.32 -0.94
C VAL A 208 -4.60 8.58 -1.77
N ASN A 209 -5.78 8.76 -2.39
CA ASN A 209 -6.08 9.97 -3.16
C ASN A 209 -6.18 11.19 -2.26
N GLU A 210 -6.83 11.09 -1.10
CA GLU A 210 -6.90 12.21 -0.13
C GLU A 210 -5.53 12.50 0.49
N CYS A 211 -4.71 11.48 0.79
CA CYS A 211 -3.32 11.67 1.20
C CYS A 211 -2.51 12.39 0.11
N ALA A 212 -2.66 11.97 -1.16
CA ALA A 212 -1.99 12.61 -2.29
C ALA A 212 -2.45 14.06 -2.46
N ARG A 213 -3.74 14.36 -2.29
CA ARG A 213 -4.27 15.71 -2.36
C ARG A 213 -3.60 16.64 -1.36
N VAL A 214 -3.49 16.25 -0.09
CA VAL A 214 -2.86 17.12 0.92
C VAL A 214 -1.36 17.24 0.72
N LEU A 215 -0.65 16.19 0.22
CA LEU A 215 0.75 16.27 -0.16
C LEU A 215 0.97 17.24 -1.33
N LYS A 216 0.15 17.15 -2.39
CA LYS A 216 0.21 18.07 -3.54
C LYS A 216 -0.09 19.51 -3.13
N LEU A 217 -1.07 19.75 -2.26
CA LEU A 217 -1.38 21.09 -1.73
C LEU A 217 -0.24 21.65 -0.86
N ALA A 218 0.55 20.79 -0.21
CA ALA A 218 1.77 21.19 0.50
C ALA A 218 3.00 21.36 -0.41
N GLY A 219 2.84 21.28 -1.74
CA GLY A 219 3.90 21.52 -2.71
C GLY A 219 4.72 20.29 -3.12
N ALA A 220 4.24 19.06 -2.90
CA ALA A 220 4.89 17.87 -3.44
C ALA A 220 4.96 17.93 -4.97
N ALA A 221 6.12 17.69 -5.56
CA ALA A 221 6.33 17.66 -7.01
C ALA A 221 5.59 16.46 -7.64
N GLY A 222 5.61 15.30 -6.99
CA GLY A 222 4.91 14.10 -7.43
C GLY A 222 4.50 13.20 -6.27
N VAL A 223 3.40 12.44 -6.45
CA VAL A 223 2.94 11.42 -5.50
C VAL A 223 2.64 10.13 -6.25
N TYR A 224 3.46 9.14 -6.05
CA TYR A 224 3.34 7.79 -6.60
C TYR A 224 2.88 6.85 -5.51
N VAL A 225 1.84 6.06 -5.77
CA VAL A 225 1.22 5.19 -4.77
C VAL A 225 1.60 3.74 -5.03
N VAL A 226 1.99 3.02 -3.97
CA VAL A 226 2.18 1.59 -4.04
C VAL A 226 1.47 0.89 -2.88
N SER A 227 0.86 -0.27 -3.14
CA SER A 227 0.28 -1.12 -2.10
C SER A 227 0.63 -2.59 -2.30
N VAL A 228 0.50 -3.38 -1.22
CA VAL A 228 0.68 -4.85 -1.33
C VAL A 228 -0.42 -5.44 -2.19
N ALA A 229 -1.67 -5.00 -2.00
CA ALA A 229 -2.79 -5.59 -2.72
C ALA A 229 -3.86 -4.59 -3.17
N ARG A 230 -4.54 -4.96 -4.27
CA ARG A 230 -5.72 -4.30 -4.82
C ARG A 230 -6.96 -5.14 -4.54
N GLY A 231 -8.00 -4.51 -3.95
CA GLY A 231 -9.29 -5.13 -3.65
C GLY A 231 -10.45 -4.47 -4.35
#